data_6d3e92c6233ad76190e753f70859a469
#
_entry.id   6d3e92c6233ad76190e753f70859a469
#
_cell.length_a   1.000
_cell.length_b   1.000
_cell.length_c   1.000
_cell.angle_alpha   90.00
_cell.angle_beta   90.00
_cell.angle_gamma   90.00
#
_symmetry.space_group_name_H-M   'P 1'
#
loop_
_entity.id
_entity.type
_entity.pdbx_description
1 polymer ?
#
loop_
_entity_poly.entity_id
_entity_poly.type
_entity_poly.pdbx_seq_one_letter_code
_entity_poly.pdbx_strand_id
1 'polypeptide(L)'
;MIGLPSETRVWLASGVTDMRRGFDGLALLVQETLKRDPHCGHLFVFRGKRGGLIKVLWHDGKGLCLLAKRLERGRFMWPRTEGEAVTISAAQLGYLLEGIDWRLPQRTDRPQVAG
;
A
#
# COMPACT_ATOMS: atom_id res chain seq x y z
N MET A 1 4.95 6.46 9.86
CA MET A 1 5.73 5.38 9.28
C MET A 1 7.17 5.74 9.29
N ILE A 2 8.05 4.78 9.42
CA ILE A 2 9.46 5.05 9.47
C ILE A 2 9.96 5.50 8.13
N GLY A 3 10.94 6.33 8.10
CA GLY A 3 11.57 6.75 6.86
C GLY A 3 12.14 5.55 6.11
N LEU A 4 12.08 5.58 4.79
CA LEU A 4 12.51 4.47 3.96
C LEU A 4 13.76 4.85 3.19
N PRO A 5 14.67 3.89 2.97
CA PRO A 5 15.79 4.13 2.09
C PRO A 5 15.31 4.51 0.69
N SER A 6 16.11 5.29 -0.02
CA SER A 6 15.68 5.82 -1.31
C SER A 6 15.41 4.74 -2.35
N GLU A 7 16.04 3.55 -2.20
CA GLU A 7 15.80 2.49 -3.15
C GLU A 7 14.66 1.57 -2.79
N THR A 8 14.01 1.83 -1.66
CA THR A 8 12.89 0.99 -1.23
C THR A 8 11.71 1.19 -2.16
N ARG A 9 11.18 0.11 -2.66
CA ARG A 9 10.01 0.15 -3.51
C ARG A 9 8.78 -0.20 -2.71
N VAL A 10 7.66 0.35 -3.11
CA VAL A 10 6.37 0.04 -2.50
C VAL A 10 5.52 -0.62 -3.58
N TRP A 11 5.16 -1.88 -3.35
CA TRP A 11 4.36 -2.66 -4.28
C TRP A 11 2.92 -2.73 -3.76
N LEU A 12 1.97 -2.37 -4.61
CA LEU A 12 0.55 -2.49 -4.28
C LEU A 12 0.00 -3.67 -5.04
N ALA A 13 -0.41 -4.69 -4.30
CA ALA A 13 -0.99 -5.89 -4.90
C ALA A 13 -2.33 -5.54 -5.54
N SER A 14 -2.57 -6.07 -6.74
CA SER A 14 -3.81 -5.81 -7.45
C SER A 14 -4.97 -6.57 -6.84
N GLY A 15 -6.16 -6.02 -6.96
CA GLY A 15 -7.37 -6.67 -6.47
C GLY A 15 -7.47 -6.67 -4.96
N VAL A 16 -8.29 -7.57 -4.44
CA VAL A 16 -8.52 -7.65 -3.00
C VAL A 16 -7.80 -8.85 -2.43
N THR A 17 -7.36 -8.73 -1.19
CA THR A 17 -6.66 -9.77 -0.46
C THR A 17 -7.52 -10.20 0.72
N ASP A 18 -7.48 -11.48 1.06
CA ASP A 18 -8.15 -11.98 2.24
C ASP A 18 -7.41 -11.45 3.45
N MET A 19 -8.04 -10.52 4.16
CA MET A 19 -7.41 -9.80 5.25
C MET A 19 -7.32 -10.60 6.55
N ARG A 20 -7.74 -11.86 6.54
CA ARG A 20 -7.48 -12.74 7.66
C ARG A 20 -6.03 -13.22 7.63
N ARG A 21 -5.33 -13.06 6.50
CA ARG A 21 -3.94 -13.46 6.40
C ARG A 21 -3.07 -12.57 7.27
N GLY A 22 -2.14 -13.19 7.97
CA GLY A 22 -1.13 -12.49 8.77
C GLY A 22 0.23 -12.58 8.11
N PHE A 23 1.28 -12.58 8.90
CA PHE A 23 2.66 -12.56 8.42
C PHE A 23 2.92 -13.65 7.38
N ASP A 24 2.66 -14.89 7.72
CA ASP A 24 3.03 -16.01 6.86
C ASP A 24 2.17 -16.07 5.61
N GLY A 25 0.89 -15.84 5.74
CA GLY A 25 -0.02 -15.87 4.61
C GLY A 25 0.26 -14.77 3.61
N LEU A 26 0.59 -13.56 4.09
CA LEU A 26 0.92 -12.46 3.20
C LEU A 26 2.31 -12.64 2.58
N ALA A 27 3.27 -13.19 3.33
CA ALA A 27 4.58 -13.48 2.78
C ALA A 27 4.48 -14.53 1.66
N LEU A 28 3.63 -15.52 1.85
CA LEU A 28 3.40 -16.53 0.83
C LEU A 28 2.77 -15.92 -0.42
N LEU A 29 1.84 -14.99 -0.24
CA LEU A 29 1.21 -14.29 -1.34
C LEU A 29 2.25 -13.50 -2.13
N VAL A 30 3.17 -12.82 -1.45
CA VAL A 30 4.25 -12.09 -2.11
C VAL A 30 5.09 -13.05 -2.95
N GLN A 31 5.46 -14.20 -2.40
CA GLN A 31 6.29 -15.15 -3.13
C GLN A 31 5.56 -15.76 -4.32
N GLU A 32 4.36 -16.21 -4.11
CA GLU A 32 3.68 -17.02 -5.12
C GLU A 32 2.90 -16.22 -6.14
N THR A 33 2.32 -15.11 -5.73
CA THR A 33 1.52 -14.32 -6.64
C THR A 33 2.31 -13.15 -7.21
N LEU A 34 3.02 -12.43 -6.36
CA LEU A 34 3.76 -11.26 -6.83
C LEU A 34 5.15 -11.62 -7.34
N LYS A 35 5.59 -12.86 -7.10
CA LYS A 35 6.87 -13.38 -7.54
C LYS A 35 8.03 -12.54 -7.01
N ARG A 36 7.92 -12.13 -5.75
CA ARG A 36 8.93 -11.31 -5.11
C ARG A 36 9.36 -11.96 -3.80
N ASP A 37 10.46 -11.48 -3.25
CA ASP A 37 10.98 -11.97 -1.98
C ASP A 37 10.41 -11.11 -0.86
N PRO A 38 9.60 -11.65 0.06
CA PRO A 38 9.04 -10.85 1.14
C PRO A 38 10.08 -10.33 2.12
N HIS A 39 11.32 -10.86 2.05
CA HIS A 39 12.40 -10.44 2.95
C HIS A 39 13.35 -9.42 2.30
N CYS A 40 13.02 -8.90 1.13
CA CYS A 40 13.91 -8.02 0.38
C CYS A 40 13.97 -6.59 0.89
N GLY A 41 13.15 -6.25 1.86
CA GLY A 41 13.12 -4.87 2.41
C GLY A 41 12.14 -3.95 1.72
N HIS A 42 11.55 -4.37 0.60
CA HIS A 42 10.51 -3.56 -0.03
C HIS A 42 9.18 -3.73 0.72
N LEU A 43 8.28 -2.77 0.54
CA LEU A 43 6.99 -2.80 1.19
C LEU A 43 5.96 -3.41 0.25
N PHE A 44 5.07 -4.19 0.81
CA PHE A 44 3.99 -4.84 0.05
C PHE A 44 2.66 -4.44 0.68
N VAL A 45 1.78 -3.83 -0.11
CA VAL A 45 0.53 -3.23 0.35
C VAL A 45 -0.63 -4.06 -0.16
N PHE A 46 -1.57 -4.36 0.71
CA PHE A 46 -2.72 -5.22 0.40
C PHE A 46 -4.01 -4.52 0.76
N ARG A 47 -5.03 -4.71 -0.06
CA ARG A 47 -6.32 -4.06 0.07
C ARG A 47 -7.38 -5.07 0.48
N GLY A 48 -8.16 -4.74 1.48
CA GLY A 48 -9.30 -5.55 1.88
C GLY A 48 -10.51 -5.35 0.98
N LYS A 49 -11.46 -6.26 1.09
CA LYS A 49 -12.60 -6.32 0.18
C LYS A 49 -13.41 -5.03 0.16
N ARG A 50 -13.64 -4.42 1.29
CA ARG A 50 -14.47 -3.22 1.36
C ARG A 50 -13.68 -1.94 1.15
N GLY A 51 -12.37 -2.04 1.00
CA GLY A 51 -11.52 -0.90 0.75
C GLY A 51 -11.17 -0.06 1.97
N GLY A 52 -11.66 -0.42 3.14
CA GLY A 52 -11.39 0.32 4.38
C GLY A 52 -10.34 -0.30 5.28
N LEU A 53 -9.71 -1.39 4.83
CA LEU A 53 -8.66 -2.05 5.60
C LEU A 53 -7.45 -2.20 4.70
N ILE A 54 -6.29 -1.77 5.16
CA ILE A 54 -5.03 -1.88 4.47
C ILE A 54 -4.05 -2.64 5.34
N LYS A 55 -3.25 -3.48 4.75
CA LYS A 55 -2.13 -4.11 5.44
C LYS A 55 -0.86 -3.86 4.65
N VAL A 56 0.24 -3.60 5.34
CA VAL A 56 1.54 -3.37 4.74
C VAL A 56 2.54 -4.31 5.39
N LEU A 57 3.21 -5.11 4.58
CA LEU A 57 4.17 -6.10 5.03
C LEU A 57 5.56 -5.71 4.54
N TRP A 58 6.56 -5.77 5.41
CA TRP A 58 7.96 -5.53 5.01
C TRP A 58 8.91 -6.20 5.99
N HIS A 59 10.14 -6.40 5.56
CA HIS A 59 11.19 -6.93 6.42
C HIS A 59 12.16 -5.79 6.74
N ASP A 60 12.45 -5.56 8.01
CA ASP A 60 13.24 -4.41 8.43
C ASP A 60 14.72 -4.72 8.64
N GLY A 61 15.16 -5.89 8.19
CA GLY A 61 16.53 -6.35 8.39
C GLY A 61 16.67 -7.31 9.57
N LYS A 62 15.70 -7.33 10.46
CA LYS A 62 15.73 -8.23 11.61
C LYS A 62 14.49 -9.10 11.68
N GLY A 63 13.39 -8.63 11.21
CA GLY A 63 12.14 -9.37 11.27
C GLY A 63 11.13 -8.86 10.31
N LEU A 64 10.06 -9.64 10.17
CA LEU A 64 8.95 -9.28 9.30
C LEU A 64 8.00 -8.39 10.08
N CYS A 65 7.66 -7.26 9.50
CA CYS A 65 6.78 -6.27 10.11
C CYS A 65 5.45 -6.22 9.37
N LEU A 66 4.40 -6.01 10.10
CA LEU A 66 3.06 -5.92 9.52
C LEU A 66 2.32 -4.76 10.16
N LEU A 67 1.88 -3.82 9.32
CA LEU A 67 1.01 -2.73 9.73
C LEU A 67 -0.39 -3.04 9.25
N ALA A 68 -1.38 -2.86 10.07
CA ALA A 68 -2.78 -2.97 9.66
C ALA A 68 -3.50 -1.71 10.11
N LYS A 69 -4.24 -1.09 9.20
CA LYS A 69 -5.02 0.09 9.52
C LYS A 69 -6.43 -0.06 8.95
N ARG A 70 -7.42 0.16 9.81
CA ARG A 70 -8.82 0.12 9.41
C ARG A 70 -9.40 1.50 9.63
N LEU A 71 -10.01 2.05 8.58
CA LEU A 71 -10.71 3.33 8.74
C LEU A 71 -12.02 3.10 9.50
N GLU A 72 -12.38 4.03 10.35
CA GLU A 72 -13.65 3.93 11.05
C GLU A 72 -14.81 4.14 10.10
N ARG A 73 -14.61 4.91 9.06
CA ARG A 73 -15.63 5.15 8.05
C ARG A 73 -14.99 5.21 6.69
N GLY A 74 -15.72 4.77 5.70
CA GLY A 74 -15.32 4.92 4.31
C GLY A 74 -14.21 3.98 3.92
N ARG A 75 -13.46 4.40 2.93
CA ARG A 75 -12.46 3.56 2.32
C ARG A 75 -11.26 4.42 1.95
N PHE A 76 -10.11 3.78 1.83
CA PHE A 76 -8.90 4.44 1.34
C PHE A 76 -9.08 4.78 -0.13
N MET A 77 -8.29 5.71 -0.63
CA MET A 77 -8.34 6.14 -2.03
C MET A 77 -7.43 5.25 -2.86
N TRP A 78 -7.94 4.07 -3.20
CA TRP A 78 -7.16 3.08 -3.92
C TRP A 78 -6.96 3.47 -5.37
N PRO A 79 -5.73 3.40 -5.88
CA PRO A 79 -5.50 3.66 -7.28
C PRO A 79 -5.91 2.47 -8.12
N ARG A 80 -6.00 2.69 -9.42
CA ARG A 80 -6.24 1.61 -10.34
C ARG A 80 -4.97 0.76 -10.43
N THR A 81 -5.11 -0.54 -10.53
CA THR A 81 -3.97 -1.43 -10.64
C THR A 81 -4.07 -2.27 -11.89
N GLU A 82 -2.92 -2.73 -12.39
CA GLU A 82 -2.83 -3.61 -13.54
C GLU A 82 -1.84 -4.72 -13.22
N GLY A 83 -2.01 -5.88 -13.82
CA GLY A 83 -1.15 -7.02 -13.59
C GLY A 83 -1.29 -7.52 -12.17
N GLU A 84 -0.22 -8.09 -11.65
CA GLU A 84 -0.23 -8.66 -10.29
C GLU A 84 -0.02 -7.58 -9.24
N ALA A 85 0.70 -6.55 -9.58
CA ALA A 85 0.99 -5.47 -8.65
C ALA A 85 1.50 -4.26 -9.40
N VAL A 86 1.37 -3.09 -8.81
CA VAL A 86 1.94 -1.85 -9.34
C VAL A 86 2.82 -1.21 -8.28
N THR A 87 3.75 -0.37 -8.70
CA THR A 87 4.56 0.36 -7.73
C THR A 87 3.96 1.72 -7.46
N ILE A 88 4.10 2.18 -6.24
CA ILE A 88 3.76 3.54 -5.85
C ILE A 88 4.95 4.12 -5.09
N SER A 89 5.01 5.41 -4.96
CA SER A 89 6.10 6.06 -4.23
C SER A 89 5.84 6.00 -2.72
N ALA A 90 6.88 6.23 -1.95
CA ALA A 90 6.72 6.32 -0.49
C ALA A 90 5.76 7.45 -0.10
N ALA A 91 5.81 8.57 -0.82
CA ALA A 91 4.90 9.68 -0.58
C ALA A 91 3.46 9.29 -0.89
N GLN A 92 3.23 8.55 -1.97
CA GLN A 92 1.91 8.07 -2.31
C GLN A 92 1.38 7.09 -1.26
N LEU A 93 2.24 6.24 -0.73
CA LEU A 93 1.84 5.35 0.37
C LEU A 93 1.41 6.18 1.58
N GLY A 94 2.13 7.23 1.90
CA GLY A 94 1.77 8.12 3.00
C GLY A 94 0.39 8.73 2.80
N TYR A 95 0.10 9.23 1.60
CA TYR A 95 -1.20 9.80 1.31
C TYR A 95 -2.30 8.73 1.37
N LEU A 96 -2.02 7.54 0.85
CA LEU A 96 -2.97 6.44 0.89
C LEU A 96 -3.31 6.10 2.35
N LEU A 97 -2.30 5.99 3.20
CA LEU A 97 -2.51 5.65 4.60
C LEU A 97 -3.30 6.73 5.36
N GLU A 98 -3.20 7.97 4.92
CA GLU A 98 -3.92 9.06 5.57
C GLU A 98 -5.30 9.30 4.98
N GLY A 99 -5.66 8.56 3.96
CA GLY A 99 -6.98 8.70 3.35
C GLY A 99 -7.11 9.92 2.46
N ILE A 100 -5.99 10.52 2.05
CA ILE A 100 -5.99 11.68 1.19
C ILE A 100 -6.12 11.22 -0.25
N ASP A 101 -6.94 11.91 -1.03
CA ASP A 101 -7.12 11.55 -2.43
C ASP A 101 -5.95 12.08 -3.25
N TRP A 102 -4.94 11.25 -3.42
CA TRP A 102 -3.74 11.59 -4.15
C TRP A 102 -3.80 11.16 -5.62
N ARG A 103 -4.91 10.55 -6.02
CA ARG A 103 -5.05 10.04 -7.37
C ARG A 103 -5.40 11.13 -8.37
N LEU A 104 -5.99 12.21 -7.90
CA LEU A 104 -6.40 13.26 -8.78
C LEU A 104 -5.22 14.08 -9.23
N PRO A 105 -5.22 14.53 -10.45
CA PRO A 105 -4.16 15.37 -10.91
C PRO A 105 -4.21 16.63 -10.10
N GLN A 106 -3.13 17.26 -10.04
CA GLN A 106 -3.06 18.35 -9.29
C GLN A 106 -3.86 19.37 -9.79
N ARG A 107 -4.92 19.56 -9.60
CA ARG A 107 -5.70 20.52 -10.01
C ARG A 107 -5.50 21.59 -9.26
N THR A 108 -4.52 21.70 -8.86
CA THR A 108 -4.14 22.64 -8.09
C THR A 108 -4.43 23.88 -8.52
N ASP A 109 -4.41 24.03 -9.48
CA ASP A 109 -4.60 25.19 -9.98
C ASP A 109 -5.91 25.61 -9.73
N ARG A 110 -6.41 25.30 -9.11
CA ARG A 110 -7.59 25.66 -8.96
C ARG A 110 -7.87 26.39 -8.06
N PRO A 111 -7.68 26.79 -7.85
CA PRO A 111 -7.93 27.51 -7.23
C PRO A 111 -8.40 28.01 -7.01
N GLN A 112 -8.32 27.87 -7.00
CA GLN A 112 -8.51 28.27 -6.88
C GLN A 112 -8.93 28.84 -6.80
N VAL A 113 -9.09 28.99 -6.74
CA VAL A 113 -9.34 29.53 -6.76
C VAL A 113 -9.71 30.09 -6.54
N ALA A 114 -9.88 30.39 -6.43
CA ALA A 114 -10.13 30.90 -6.15
C ALA A 114 -10.38 31.34 -5.99
N GLY A 115 -10.43 31.40 -5.97
CA GLY A 115 -10.74 31.73 -5.77
C GLY A 115 -10.72 32.06 -5.61
#